data_85c5109d3d66e9960e5a9e8e7ba23731
#
_entry.id   85c5109d3d66e9960e5a9e8e7ba23731
#
_cell.length_a   1.000
_cell.length_b   1.000
_cell.length_c   1.000
_cell.angle_alpha   90.00
_cell.angle_beta   90.00
_cell.angle_gamma   90.00
#
_symmetry.space_group_name_H-M   'P 1'
#
loop_
_entity.id
_entity.type
_entity.pdbx_description
1 polymer ?
#
loop_
_entity_poly.entity_id
_entity_poly.type
_entity_poly.pdbx_seq_one_letter_code
_entity_poly.pdbx_strand_id
1 'polypeptide(L)'
;GALMVDRFMATPMFYPANYGFINETLADDGDALDVLVITPYPVQAGSVIRCRPVGVLNMTDEAGEDAKLLAVPHTKISKAYEDVQDIEDVPKLLRDQIAHFFENYKDLEEGKWVKVDGWDNAEAAKKAIVESMAAYEAAK
;
A
#
# COMPACT_ATOMS: atom_id res chain seq x y z
N GLY A 1 23.27 7.83 -5.92
CA GLY A 1 22.87 8.20 -4.58
C GLY A 1 22.88 7.05 -3.61
N ALA A 2 22.94 7.37 -2.31
CA ALA A 2 22.89 6.40 -1.24
C ALA A 2 21.44 6.22 -0.76
N LEU A 3 21.13 5.03 -0.22
CA LEU A 3 19.88 4.82 0.49
C LEU A 3 19.95 5.53 1.83
N MET A 4 18.88 6.23 2.17
CA MET A 4 18.79 6.95 3.44
C MET A 4 17.70 6.28 4.29
N VAL A 5 18.02 6.01 5.55
CA VAL A 5 17.05 5.50 6.50
C VAL A 5 16.24 6.70 7.03
N ASP A 6 14.92 6.70 6.75
CA ASP A 6 14.03 7.72 7.26
C ASP A 6 13.83 7.53 8.78
N ARG A 7 13.40 6.34 9.18
CA ARG A 7 13.19 6.02 10.61
C ARG A 7 13.06 4.51 10.79
N PHE A 8 13.25 4.06 12.02
CA PHE A 8 12.93 2.68 12.39
C PHE A 8 11.56 2.64 13.05
N MET A 9 10.83 1.57 12.78
CA MET A 9 9.56 1.30 13.43
C MET A 9 9.78 1.01 14.92
N ALA A 10 8.90 1.50 15.80
CA ALA A 10 9.01 1.23 17.22
C ALA A 10 8.61 -0.20 17.60
N THR A 11 7.66 -0.78 16.87
CA THR A 11 7.30 -2.19 17.07
C THR A 11 8.31 -3.11 16.39
N PRO A 12 8.44 -4.38 16.84
CA PRO A 12 9.30 -5.36 16.16
C PRO A 12 8.64 -6.02 14.96
N MET A 13 7.61 -5.42 14.41
CA MET A 13 6.85 -5.96 13.27
C MET A 13 7.60 -5.72 11.96
N PHE A 14 7.31 -6.57 10.98
CA PHE A 14 7.82 -6.40 9.61
C PHE A 14 6.65 -6.13 8.66
N TYR A 15 6.89 -5.34 7.63
CA TYR A 15 5.92 -5.15 6.56
C TYR A 15 5.60 -6.50 5.90
N PRO A 16 4.31 -6.83 5.74
CA PRO A 16 3.92 -8.14 5.19
C PRO A 16 4.09 -8.26 3.67
N ALA A 17 4.42 -7.16 2.98
CA ALA A 17 4.68 -7.12 1.55
C ALA A 17 5.61 -5.94 1.26
N ASN A 18 6.05 -5.79 0.01
CA ASN A 18 6.91 -4.67 -0.36
C ASN A 18 6.13 -3.36 -0.26
N TYR A 19 6.58 -2.45 0.57
CA TYR A 19 5.94 -1.17 0.79
C TYR A 19 6.59 -0.09 -0.07
N GLY A 20 5.78 0.68 -0.76
CA GLY A 20 6.27 1.75 -1.61
C GLY A 20 5.18 2.76 -1.91
N PHE A 21 5.36 3.50 -2.99
CA PHE A 21 4.40 4.51 -3.41
C PHE A 21 4.28 4.54 -4.93
N ILE A 22 3.19 5.09 -5.40
CA ILE A 22 2.96 5.30 -6.83
C ILE A 22 3.43 6.71 -7.16
N ASN A 23 4.37 6.83 -8.11
CA ASN A 23 4.89 8.13 -8.53
C ASN A 23 3.81 8.96 -9.24
N GLU A 24 3.97 10.28 -9.20
CA GLU A 24 3.05 11.24 -9.83
C GLU A 24 1.61 11.10 -9.32
N THR A 25 1.46 10.82 -8.02
CA THR A 25 0.18 10.78 -7.30
C THR A 25 0.25 11.67 -6.07
N LEU A 26 -0.90 12.19 -5.66
CA LEU A 26 -1.05 12.99 -4.45
C LEU A 26 -2.28 12.51 -3.70
N ALA A 27 -2.07 11.97 -2.51
CA ALA A 27 -3.14 11.53 -1.63
C ALA A 27 -3.60 12.66 -0.70
N ASP A 28 -4.67 12.43 0.04
CA ASP A 28 -5.28 13.45 0.91
C ASP A 28 -4.35 13.93 2.03
N ASP A 29 -3.39 13.11 2.44
CA ASP A 29 -2.40 13.47 3.46
C ASP A 29 -1.25 14.35 2.93
N GLY A 30 -1.24 14.67 1.66
CA GLY A 30 -0.20 15.49 1.02
C GLY A 30 0.99 14.71 0.48
N ASP A 31 1.02 13.40 0.68
CA ASP A 31 2.08 12.51 0.20
C ASP A 31 1.60 11.71 -1.03
N ALA A 32 2.52 11.02 -1.67
CA ALA A 32 2.18 10.09 -2.74
C ALA A 32 1.30 8.94 -2.20
N LEU A 33 0.52 8.34 -3.09
CA LEU A 33 -0.35 7.22 -2.72
C LEU A 33 0.48 5.97 -2.42
N ASP A 34 0.32 5.43 -1.21
CA ASP A 34 1.05 4.26 -0.76
C ASP A 34 0.52 2.97 -1.36
N VAL A 35 1.43 2.03 -1.58
CA VAL A 35 1.09 0.72 -2.16
C VAL A 35 1.92 -0.39 -1.52
N LEU A 36 1.28 -1.55 -1.30
CA LEU A 36 1.96 -2.80 -0.99
C LEU A 36 1.93 -3.67 -2.23
N VAL A 37 3.08 -4.19 -2.62
CA VAL A 37 3.22 -5.07 -3.79
C VAL A 37 3.59 -6.47 -3.33
N ILE A 38 2.74 -7.43 -3.64
CA ILE A 38 2.97 -8.85 -3.34
C ILE A 38 3.96 -9.40 -4.36
N THR A 39 5.05 -10.01 -3.89
CA THR A 39 6.02 -10.70 -4.75
C THR A 39 6.39 -12.04 -4.11
N PRO A 40 7.01 -12.97 -4.89
CA PRO A 40 7.44 -14.26 -4.33
C PRO A 40 8.49 -14.11 -3.23
N TYR A 41 9.28 -13.04 -3.27
CA TYR A 41 10.32 -12.70 -2.29
C TYR A 41 10.50 -11.19 -2.30
N PRO A 42 11.04 -10.62 -1.22
CA PRO A 42 11.23 -9.16 -1.15
C PRO A 42 12.15 -8.64 -2.25
N VAL A 43 11.83 -7.46 -2.77
CA VAL A 43 12.69 -6.77 -3.74
C VAL A 43 13.58 -5.76 -3.01
N GLN A 44 14.71 -5.42 -3.64
CA GLN A 44 15.63 -4.44 -3.09
C GLN A 44 14.98 -3.06 -3.04
N ALA A 45 15.22 -2.31 -1.97
CA ALA A 45 14.77 -0.93 -1.87
C ALA A 45 15.33 -0.09 -3.03
N GLY A 46 14.49 0.79 -3.57
CA GLY A 46 14.80 1.58 -4.75
C GLY A 46 14.35 0.94 -6.07
N SER A 47 13.85 -0.29 -6.02
CA SER A 47 13.31 -0.96 -7.22
C SER A 47 12.03 -0.31 -7.69
N VAL A 48 11.84 -0.29 -9.01
CA VAL A 48 10.59 0.14 -9.65
C VAL A 48 9.93 -1.09 -10.26
N ILE A 49 8.66 -1.32 -9.92
CA ILE A 49 7.91 -2.49 -10.38
C ILE A 49 6.67 -2.02 -11.12
N ARG A 50 6.50 -2.50 -12.34
CA ARG A 50 5.24 -2.36 -13.04
C ARG A 50 4.24 -3.34 -12.43
N CYS A 51 3.15 -2.81 -11.86
CA CYS A 51 2.16 -3.63 -11.17
C CYS A 51 0.74 -3.19 -11.53
N ARG A 52 -0.23 -3.99 -11.11
CA ARG A 52 -1.65 -3.68 -11.26
C ARG A 52 -2.35 -3.78 -9.92
N PRO A 53 -3.29 -2.86 -9.62
CA PRO A 53 -3.97 -2.86 -8.34
C PRO A 53 -5.01 -3.98 -8.26
N VAL A 54 -5.15 -4.59 -7.09
CA VAL A 54 -6.14 -5.63 -6.85
C VAL A 54 -7.07 -5.29 -5.68
N GLY A 55 -6.73 -4.30 -4.89
CA GLY A 55 -7.58 -3.85 -3.79
C GLY A 55 -7.01 -2.64 -3.07
N VAL A 56 -7.78 -2.15 -2.10
CA VAL A 56 -7.38 -1.03 -1.25
C VAL A 56 -7.86 -1.26 0.18
N LEU A 57 -6.97 -1.03 1.13
CA LEU A 57 -7.29 -1.06 2.56
C LEU A 57 -7.60 0.37 2.98
N ASN A 58 -8.85 0.60 3.35
CA ASN A 58 -9.28 1.90 3.86
C ASN A 58 -9.01 1.97 5.35
N MET A 59 -8.33 3.02 5.77
CA MET A 59 -7.99 3.23 7.17
C MET A 59 -7.96 4.72 7.50
N THR A 60 -8.01 5.01 8.78
CA THR A 60 -7.94 6.37 9.32
C THR A 60 -6.90 6.39 10.43
N ASP A 61 -6.10 7.42 10.50
CA ASP A 61 -5.16 7.63 11.59
C ASP A 61 -5.33 9.04 12.18
N GLU A 62 -4.41 9.45 13.07
CA GLU A 62 -4.46 10.76 13.73
C GLU A 62 -4.39 11.93 12.74
N ALA A 63 -3.87 11.71 11.54
CA ALA A 63 -3.76 12.73 10.49
C ALA A 63 -4.96 12.72 9.53
N GLY A 64 -5.86 11.73 9.62
CA GLY A 64 -7.05 11.63 8.78
C GLY A 64 -7.12 10.32 7.97
N GLU A 65 -7.87 10.37 6.87
CA GLU A 65 -8.01 9.21 5.99
C GLU A 65 -6.68 8.86 5.32
N ASP A 66 -6.41 7.55 5.28
CA ASP A 66 -5.18 7.01 4.70
C ASP A 66 -5.53 5.67 4.04
N ALA A 67 -5.34 5.60 2.74
CA ALA A 67 -5.62 4.38 1.98
C ALA A 67 -4.30 3.71 1.61
N LYS A 68 -4.26 2.37 1.74
CA LYS A 68 -3.12 1.57 1.32
C LYS A 68 -3.55 0.66 0.17
N LEU A 69 -3.00 0.89 -1.01
CA LEU A 69 -3.29 0.03 -2.15
C LEU A 69 -2.60 -1.32 -1.99
N LEU A 70 -3.21 -2.35 -2.55
CA LEU A 70 -2.60 -3.66 -2.70
C LEU A 70 -2.49 -3.97 -4.19
N ALA A 71 -1.29 -4.35 -4.62
CA ALA A 71 -1.01 -4.62 -6.01
C ALA A 71 -0.21 -5.91 -6.17
N VAL A 72 -0.24 -6.44 -7.38
CA VAL A 72 0.58 -7.58 -7.81
C VAL A 72 1.38 -7.17 -9.04
N PRO A 73 2.53 -7.82 -9.31
CA PRO A 73 3.29 -7.53 -10.52
C PRO A 73 2.43 -7.71 -11.77
N HIS A 74 2.61 -6.84 -12.76
CA HIS A 74 1.95 -6.98 -14.05
C HIS A 74 2.32 -8.34 -14.67
N THR A 75 1.39 -8.93 -15.43
CA THR A 75 1.58 -10.26 -16.05
C THR A 75 2.80 -10.33 -16.95
N LYS A 76 3.23 -9.21 -17.53
CA LYS A 76 4.49 -9.13 -18.29
C LYS A 76 5.74 -9.28 -17.43
N ILE A 77 5.63 -8.99 -16.12
CA ILE A 77 6.76 -9.10 -15.18
C ILE A 77 6.75 -10.48 -14.54
N SER A 78 5.57 -10.98 -14.16
CA SER A 78 5.43 -12.31 -13.55
C SER A 78 4.05 -12.89 -13.86
N LYS A 79 4.01 -14.15 -14.23
CA LYS A 79 2.76 -14.89 -14.41
C LYS A 79 2.25 -15.51 -13.11
N ALA A 80 3.01 -15.40 -12.04
CA ALA A 80 2.66 -16.03 -10.75
C ALA A 80 1.36 -15.51 -10.17
N TYR A 81 0.96 -14.28 -10.52
CA TYR A 81 -0.23 -13.62 -9.96
C TYR A 81 -1.30 -13.32 -11.02
N GLU A 82 -1.21 -13.93 -12.20
CA GLU A 82 -2.17 -13.63 -13.27
C GLU A 82 -3.61 -13.98 -12.92
N ASP A 83 -3.82 -14.94 -12.02
CA ASP A 83 -5.15 -15.32 -11.52
C ASP A 83 -5.66 -14.41 -10.40
N VAL A 84 -4.83 -13.51 -9.89
CA VAL A 84 -5.24 -12.55 -8.86
C VAL A 84 -5.70 -11.27 -9.56
N GLN A 85 -7.01 -11.13 -9.69
CA GLN A 85 -7.63 -10.00 -10.39
C GLN A 85 -8.37 -9.04 -9.46
N ASP A 86 -8.80 -9.53 -8.29
CA ASP A 86 -9.53 -8.73 -7.32
C ASP A 86 -9.10 -9.12 -5.90
N ILE A 87 -9.54 -8.32 -4.93
CA ILE A 87 -9.16 -8.51 -3.52
C ILE A 87 -9.53 -9.89 -2.98
N GLU A 88 -10.63 -10.45 -3.44
CA GLU A 88 -11.07 -11.78 -3.00
C GLU A 88 -10.17 -12.91 -3.49
N ASP A 89 -9.39 -12.67 -4.54
CA ASP A 89 -8.41 -13.66 -5.03
C ASP A 89 -7.15 -13.68 -4.19
N VAL A 90 -6.92 -12.68 -3.35
CA VAL A 90 -5.80 -12.64 -2.41
C VAL A 90 -6.14 -13.55 -1.22
N PRO A 91 -5.24 -14.45 -0.80
CA PRO A 91 -5.51 -15.32 0.35
C PRO A 91 -5.97 -14.54 1.58
N LYS A 92 -7.03 -15.05 2.23
CA LYS A 92 -7.62 -14.37 3.38
C LYS A 92 -6.61 -14.09 4.49
N LEU A 93 -5.73 -15.06 4.77
CA LEU A 93 -4.71 -14.89 5.81
C LEU A 93 -3.79 -13.71 5.50
N LEU A 94 -3.38 -13.53 4.24
CA LEU A 94 -2.53 -12.41 3.85
C LEU A 94 -3.27 -11.08 4.02
N ARG A 95 -4.55 -11.01 3.60
CA ARG A 95 -5.38 -9.82 3.82
C ARG A 95 -5.48 -9.48 5.31
N ASP A 96 -5.69 -10.49 6.14
CA ASP A 96 -5.79 -10.32 7.59
C ASP A 96 -4.45 -9.88 8.19
N GLN A 97 -3.33 -10.43 7.72
CA GLN A 97 -2.00 -10.03 8.18
C GLN A 97 -1.69 -8.58 7.84
N ILE A 98 -2.07 -8.13 6.64
CA ILE A 98 -1.86 -6.74 6.22
C ILE A 98 -2.71 -5.80 7.08
N ALA A 99 -3.98 -6.10 7.28
CA ALA A 99 -4.86 -5.31 8.13
C ALA A 99 -4.34 -5.25 9.57
N HIS A 100 -3.96 -6.39 10.12
CA HIS A 100 -3.39 -6.50 11.47
C HIS A 100 -2.10 -5.67 11.60
N PHE A 101 -1.23 -5.74 10.60
CA PHE A 101 -0.01 -4.94 10.60
C PHE A 101 -0.32 -3.45 10.76
N PHE A 102 -1.20 -2.90 9.92
CA PHE A 102 -1.53 -1.49 9.96
C PHE A 102 -2.33 -1.08 11.21
N GLU A 103 -3.11 -1.98 11.79
CA GLU A 103 -3.80 -1.71 13.05
C GLU A 103 -2.82 -1.52 14.21
N ASN A 104 -1.65 -2.16 14.16
CA ASN A 104 -0.76 -2.30 15.32
C ASN A 104 0.62 -1.68 15.14
N TYR A 105 1.05 -1.33 13.93
CA TYR A 105 2.43 -0.92 13.70
C TYR A 105 2.83 0.39 14.40
N LYS A 106 1.87 1.21 14.82
CA LYS A 106 2.09 2.45 15.58
C LYS A 106 1.81 2.31 17.07
N ASP A 107 1.52 1.10 17.58
CA ASP A 107 1.07 0.90 18.96
C ASP A 107 2.05 1.39 20.02
N LEU A 108 3.35 1.40 19.72
CA LEU A 108 4.37 1.85 20.65
C LEU A 108 4.77 3.32 20.46
N GLU A 109 4.06 4.04 19.60
CA GLU A 109 4.26 5.47 19.38
C GLU A 109 3.19 6.27 20.12
N GLU A 110 3.61 7.14 21.02
CA GLU A 110 2.70 7.94 21.85
C GLU A 110 1.88 8.90 20.98
N GLY A 111 0.56 8.95 21.24
CA GLY A 111 -0.37 9.84 20.55
C GLY A 111 -0.77 9.40 19.15
N LYS A 112 -0.30 8.25 18.70
CA LYS A 112 -0.64 7.72 17.37
C LYS A 112 -1.58 6.53 17.46
N TRP A 113 -2.47 6.44 16.48
CA TRP A 113 -3.45 5.36 16.41
C TRP A 113 -3.84 5.12 14.95
N VAL A 114 -4.37 3.93 14.69
CA VAL A 114 -4.90 3.55 13.38
C VAL A 114 -6.22 2.81 13.58
N LYS A 115 -7.20 3.16 12.78
CA LYS A 115 -8.45 2.42 12.65
C LYS A 115 -8.55 1.88 11.23
N VAL A 116 -8.62 0.56 11.09
CA VAL A 116 -8.83 -0.08 9.79
C VAL A 116 -10.33 -0.20 9.54
N ASP A 117 -10.79 0.37 8.42
CA ASP A 117 -12.20 0.36 8.03
C ASP A 117 -12.55 -0.87 7.20
N GLY A 118 -11.58 -1.45 6.50
CA GLY A 118 -11.74 -2.68 5.75
C GLY A 118 -11.20 -2.60 4.32
N TRP A 119 -11.30 -3.73 3.63
CA TRP A 119 -10.86 -3.87 2.25
C TRP A 119 -11.96 -3.48 1.26
N ASP A 120 -11.55 -2.87 0.16
CA ASP A 120 -12.38 -2.63 -1.01
C ASP A 120 -11.69 -3.24 -2.25
N ASN A 121 -12.43 -3.33 -3.35
CA ASN A 121 -12.06 -4.10 -4.53
C ASN A 121 -11.09 -3.39 -5.46
N ALA A 122 -10.72 -4.08 -6.56
CA ALA A 122 -9.80 -3.55 -7.56
C ALA A 122 -10.34 -2.27 -8.22
N GLU A 123 -11.63 -2.17 -8.45
CA GLU A 123 -12.24 -0.97 -9.04
C GLU A 123 -12.07 0.25 -8.13
N ALA A 124 -12.28 0.08 -6.83
CA ALA A 124 -12.06 1.14 -5.83
C ALA A 124 -10.58 1.55 -5.81
N ALA A 125 -9.66 0.60 -5.90
CA ALA A 125 -8.22 0.87 -5.97
C ALA A 125 -7.85 1.68 -7.21
N LYS A 126 -8.38 1.31 -8.38
CA LYS A 126 -8.15 2.04 -9.63
C LYS A 126 -8.68 3.46 -9.56
N LYS A 127 -9.87 3.64 -8.96
CA LYS A 127 -10.46 4.96 -8.74
C LYS A 127 -9.55 5.83 -7.87
N ALA A 128 -9.03 5.29 -6.78
CA ALA A 128 -8.11 6.00 -5.89
C ALA A 128 -6.84 6.45 -6.64
N ILE A 129 -6.30 5.59 -7.50
CA ILE A 129 -5.13 5.94 -8.32
C ILE A 129 -5.46 7.09 -9.27
N VAL A 130 -6.56 7.00 -10.01
CA VAL A 130 -6.95 8.02 -10.99
C VAL A 130 -7.18 9.37 -10.30
N GLU A 131 -7.87 9.37 -9.17
CA GLU A 131 -8.11 10.58 -8.38
C GLU A 131 -6.80 11.20 -7.87
N SER A 132 -5.88 10.36 -7.39
CA SER A 132 -4.57 10.81 -6.91
C SER A 132 -3.68 11.34 -8.03
N MET A 133 -3.77 10.79 -9.22
CA MET A 133 -3.07 11.29 -10.41
C MET A 133 -3.61 12.67 -10.80
N ALA A 134 -4.93 12.84 -10.79
CA ALA A 134 -5.57 14.14 -11.09
C ALA A 134 -5.19 15.19 -10.05
N ALA A 135 -5.16 14.82 -8.77
CA ALA A 135 -4.74 15.73 -7.70
C ALA A 135 -3.28 16.18 -7.86
N TYR A 136 -2.42 15.26 -8.24
CA TYR A 136 -1.00 15.57 -8.51
C TYR A 136 -0.86 16.58 -9.66
N GLU A 137 -1.55 16.37 -10.78
CA GLU A 137 -1.52 17.28 -11.91
C GLU A 137 -2.07 18.66 -11.54
N ALA A 138 -3.14 18.72 -10.76
CA ALA A 138 -3.74 19.98 -10.31
C ALA A 138 -2.83 20.77 -9.36
N ALA A 139 -1.92 20.12 -8.66
CA ALA A 139 -1.00 20.72 -7.69
C ALA A 139 0.30 21.24 -8.33
N LYS A 140 0.52 20.99 -9.61
CA LYS A 140 1.70 21.48 -10.32
C LYS A 140 1.65 23.00 -10.54
#